data_ec027fa537eb0671fede11acd3f4a234
#
_entry.id   ec027fa537eb0671fede11acd3f4a234
#
_cell.length_a   1.000
_cell.length_b   1.000
_cell.length_c   1.000
_cell.angle_alpha   90.00
_cell.angle_beta   90.00
_cell.angle_gamma   90.00
#
_symmetry.space_group_name_H-M   'P 1'
#
loop_
_entity.id
_entity.type
_entity.pdbx_description
1 polymer ?
#
loop_
_entity_poly.entity_id
_entity_poly.type
_entity_poly.pdbx_seq_one_letter_code
_entity_poly.pdbx_strand_id
1 'polypeptide(L)'
;MNRYEDFHFIETNNPVWNYSRFEGDDIRNFQNGTNYRCYELFGAHQMEVLGVQGFYFALWAPNATFVSVFGGFNDWNKDSHPLYVRMDQSGIWEGFIPGVQPGTSYKFHLHGYGGVKIDKGDPYAQFWEMRPHTASVTYKSSYHWNDHAWMRHRKKHNNMDAPWSVYEVHLASWMRPDPSNEEVYHSYEFFTDRLVHYVQEMGFTHVEL
;
A
#
# COMPACT_ATOMS: atom_id res chain seq x y z
N MET A 1 9.77 -5.35 26.92
CA MET A 1 10.88 -6.11 26.36
C MET A 1 11.35 -5.35 25.14
N ASN A 2 12.60 -4.88 25.13
CA ASN A 2 13.13 -3.96 24.12
C ASN A 2 13.35 -4.76 22.82
N ARG A 3 12.60 -4.49 21.75
CA ARG A 3 12.65 -5.22 20.46
C ARG A 3 13.96 -5.05 19.68
N TYR A 4 14.95 -4.37 20.25
CA TYR A 4 16.17 -3.94 19.56
C TYR A 4 17.44 -4.70 19.98
N GLU A 5 17.35 -5.68 20.89
CA GLU A 5 18.54 -6.36 21.44
C GLU A 5 19.13 -7.45 20.55
N ASP A 6 18.44 -7.89 19.50
CA ASP A 6 18.91 -8.94 18.57
C ASP A 6 19.35 -8.44 17.19
N PHE A 7 19.51 -7.10 17.03
CA PHE A 7 20.02 -6.55 15.77
C PHE A 7 21.55 -6.73 15.71
N HIS A 8 21.99 -7.85 15.16
CA HIS A 8 23.37 -7.96 14.69
C HIS A 8 23.51 -7.14 13.40
N PHE A 9 24.01 -5.94 13.52
CA PHE A 9 24.55 -5.18 12.39
C PHE A 9 25.75 -5.97 11.83
N ILE A 10 25.49 -6.82 10.84
CA ILE A 10 26.54 -7.28 9.95
C ILE A 10 26.80 -6.09 9.06
N GLU A 11 28.00 -5.48 9.12
CA GLU A 11 28.47 -4.53 8.12
C GLU A 11 28.48 -5.22 6.76
N THR A 12 27.34 -5.18 6.09
CA THR A 12 27.24 -5.60 4.71
C THR A 12 27.35 -4.33 3.86
N ASN A 13 27.99 -4.41 2.70
CA ASN A 13 27.96 -3.33 1.70
C ASN A 13 26.54 -3.10 1.12
N ASN A 14 25.52 -3.75 1.67
CA ASN A 14 24.14 -3.60 1.27
C ASN A 14 23.51 -2.41 2.01
N PRO A 15 23.02 -1.37 1.30
CA PRO A 15 22.34 -0.24 1.92
C PRO A 15 20.98 -0.60 2.52
N VAL A 16 20.46 -1.79 2.23
CA VAL A 16 19.24 -2.33 2.83
C VAL A 16 19.57 -2.96 4.18
N TRP A 17 18.86 -2.55 5.21
CA TRP A 17 19.02 -3.17 6.53
C TRP A 17 18.16 -4.42 6.61
N ASN A 18 18.73 -5.51 7.12
CA ASN A 18 18.01 -6.74 7.38
C ASN A 18 17.08 -6.57 8.56
N TYR A 19 15.86 -6.14 8.28
CA TYR A 19 14.83 -5.84 9.27
C TYR A 19 13.53 -6.51 8.87
N SER A 20 12.83 -7.10 9.84
CA SER A 20 11.53 -7.74 9.64
C SER A 20 10.45 -7.09 10.48
N ARG A 21 9.26 -6.98 9.92
CA ARG A 21 8.03 -6.62 10.63
C ARG A 21 7.15 -7.84 10.91
N PHE A 22 7.43 -8.97 10.28
CA PHE A 22 6.67 -10.19 10.46
C PHE A 22 7.01 -10.86 11.79
N GLU A 23 5.98 -11.20 12.54
CA GLU A 23 6.06 -12.03 13.74
C GLU A 23 5.65 -13.48 13.42
N GLY A 24 5.87 -14.43 14.35
CA GLY A 24 5.65 -15.85 14.08
C GLY A 24 4.22 -16.21 13.65
N ASP A 25 3.23 -15.53 14.21
CA ASP A 25 1.82 -15.73 13.86
C ASP A 25 1.46 -15.15 12.49
N ASP A 26 2.13 -14.07 12.07
CA ASP A 26 1.90 -13.44 10.76
C ASP A 26 2.24 -14.40 9.62
N ILE A 27 3.40 -15.07 9.72
CA ILE A 27 3.85 -16.02 8.72
C ILE A 27 2.92 -17.24 8.65
N ARG A 28 2.56 -17.78 9.80
CA ARG A 28 1.63 -18.93 9.87
C ARG A 28 0.27 -18.57 9.26
N ASN A 29 -0.27 -17.41 9.63
CA ASN A 29 -1.56 -16.93 9.12
C ASN A 29 -1.50 -16.61 7.63
N PHE A 30 -0.38 -16.03 7.15
CA PHE A 30 -0.16 -15.81 5.73
C PHE A 30 -0.14 -17.11 4.94
N GLN A 31 0.66 -18.12 5.38
CA GLN A 31 0.76 -19.41 4.72
C GLN A 31 -0.57 -20.18 4.72
N ASN A 32 -1.38 -20.04 5.77
CA ASN A 32 -2.70 -20.65 5.88
C ASN A 32 -3.80 -19.86 5.14
N GLY A 33 -3.50 -18.70 4.56
CA GLY A 33 -4.50 -17.83 3.90
C GLY A 33 -5.50 -17.21 4.87
N THR A 34 -5.17 -17.08 6.15
CA THR A 34 -6.04 -16.51 7.18
C THR A 34 -5.63 -15.09 7.63
N ASN A 35 -4.55 -14.54 7.07
CA ASN A 35 -4.18 -13.16 7.31
C ASN A 35 -4.91 -12.24 6.32
N TYR A 36 -6.04 -11.67 6.73
CA TYR A 36 -6.83 -10.72 5.91
C TYR A 36 -6.28 -9.29 5.92
N ARG A 37 -5.19 -9.04 6.66
CA ARG A 37 -4.56 -7.71 6.78
C ARG A 37 -3.12 -7.70 6.25
N CYS A 38 -2.85 -8.50 5.23
CA CYS A 38 -1.52 -8.57 4.60
C CYS A 38 -0.98 -7.21 4.17
N TYR A 39 -1.86 -6.27 3.81
CA TYR A 39 -1.52 -4.90 3.43
C TYR A 39 -0.82 -4.08 4.54
N GLU A 40 -0.90 -4.51 5.79
CA GLU A 40 -0.19 -3.87 6.90
C GLU A 40 1.27 -4.30 7.00
N LEU A 41 1.62 -5.42 6.37
CA LEU A 41 2.95 -6.03 6.43
C LEU A 41 3.68 -5.93 5.08
N PHE A 42 2.97 -6.24 3.98
CA PHE A 42 3.52 -6.16 2.63
C PHE A 42 3.44 -4.74 2.06
N GLY A 43 4.31 -4.47 1.08
CA GLY A 43 4.41 -3.17 0.44
C GLY A 43 5.47 -2.28 1.07
N ALA A 44 5.32 -0.96 0.87
CA ALA A 44 6.24 0.05 1.37
C ALA A 44 5.64 0.80 2.56
N HIS A 45 6.30 0.75 3.72
CA HIS A 45 5.83 1.37 4.95
C HIS A 45 6.86 2.32 5.54
N GLN A 46 6.46 3.58 5.75
CA GLN A 46 7.33 4.52 6.46
C GLN A 46 7.47 4.12 7.93
N MET A 47 8.69 4.08 8.40
CA MET A 47 8.99 3.81 9.80
C MET A 47 10.36 4.39 10.21
N GLU A 48 10.61 4.31 11.50
CA GLU A 48 11.91 4.63 12.10
C GLU A 48 12.53 3.34 12.66
N VAL A 49 13.76 3.07 12.29
CA VAL A 49 14.54 1.95 12.81
C VAL A 49 15.84 2.52 13.40
N LEU A 50 16.10 2.25 14.67
CA LEU A 50 17.29 2.76 15.40
C LEU A 50 17.51 4.28 15.27
N GLY A 51 16.42 5.06 15.30
CA GLY A 51 16.48 6.52 15.17
C GLY A 51 16.64 7.03 13.73
N VAL A 52 16.64 6.14 12.73
CA VAL A 52 16.78 6.52 11.31
C VAL A 52 15.44 6.36 10.60
N GLN A 53 14.95 7.44 9.97
CA GLN A 53 13.75 7.42 9.16
C GLN A 53 14.02 6.77 7.80
N GLY A 54 13.04 6.03 7.28
CA GLY A 54 13.10 5.38 5.99
C GLY A 54 11.83 4.60 5.67
N PHE A 55 11.95 3.68 4.74
CA PHE A 55 10.86 2.79 4.35
C PHE A 55 11.27 1.33 4.49
N TYR A 56 10.40 0.55 5.08
CA TYR A 56 10.44 -0.90 5.04
C TYR A 56 9.69 -1.36 3.79
N PHE A 57 10.25 -2.36 3.11
CA PHE A 57 9.67 -2.98 1.92
C PHE A 57 9.51 -4.47 2.17
N ALA A 58 8.38 -5.03 1.74
CA ALA A 58 8.15 -6.47 1.76
C ALA A 58 7.38 -6.93 0.53
N LEU A 59 7.83 -8.03 -0.08
CA LEU A 59 7.25 -8.64 -1.27
C LEU A 59 7.20 -10.16 -1.14
N TRP A 60 6.08 -10.78 -1.50
CA TRP A 60 6.01 -12.22 -1.68
C TRP A 60 6.42 -12.60 -3.11
N ALA A 61 7.55 -13.28 -3.21
CA ALA A 61 8.10 -13.73 -4.48
C ALA A 61 8.79 -15.11 -4.30
N PRO A 62 8.01 -16.19 -4.10
CA PRO A 62 8.54 -17.51 -3.71
C PRO A 62 9.40 -18.16 -4.81
N ASN A 63 9.24 -17.74 -6.05
CA ASN A 63 9.97 -18.27 -7.20
C ASN A 63 11.13 -17.36 -7.63
N ALA A 64 11.42 -16.29 -6.88
CA ALA A 64 12.54 -15.41 -7.15
C ALA A 64 13.84 -15.95 -6.55
N THR A 65 14.93 -15.76 -7.27
CA THR A 65 16.30 -16.01 -6.79
C THR A 65 17.01 -14.73 -6.33
N PHE A 66 16.44 -13.58 -6.69
CA PHE A 66 16.91 -12.26 -6.31
C PHE A 66 15.74 -11.27 -6.39
N VAL A 67 15.65 -10.38 -5.42
CA VAL A 67 14.72 -9.24 -5.41
C VAL A 67 15.45 -8.01 -4.92
N SER A 68 15.29 -6.90 -5.63
CA SER A 68 15.77 -5.59 -5.18
C SER A 68 14.71 -4.51 -5.34
N VAL A 69 14.88 -3.41 -4.61
CA VAL A 69 14.07 -2.19 -4.78
C VAL A 69 14.89 -1.16 -5.53
N PHE A 70 14.32 -0.58 -6.57
CA PHE A 70 14.96 0.47 -7.34
C PHE A 70 13.98 1.60 -7.66
N GLY A 71 14.47 2.82 -7.71
CA GLY A 71 13.63 4.00 -7.88
C GLY A 71 14.41 5.31 -7.84
N GLY A 72 13.70 6.41 -7.63
CA GLY A 72 14.30 7.74 -7.61
C GLY A 72 15.36 7.94 -6.52
N PHE A 73 15.36 7.13 -5.45
CA PHE A 73 16.32 7.22 -4.34
C PHE A 73 17.69 6.59 -4.63
N ASN A 74 17.81 5.80 -5.70
CA ASN A 74 19.06 5.12 -6.07
C ASN A 74 19.35 5.19 -7.58
N ASP A 75 18.91 6.26 -8.23
CA ASP A 75 19.10 6.52 -9.66
C ASP A 75 18.62 5.36 -10.56
N TRP A 76 17.56 4.68 -10.13
CA TRP A 76 16.97 3.53 -10.80
C TRP A 76 17.95 2.35 -10.98
N ASN A 77 18.93 2.24 -10.09
CA ASN A 77 19.90 1.14 -10.11
C ASN A 77 19.28 -0.14 -9.52
N LYS A 78 19.09 -1.13 -10.37
CA LYS A 78 18.42 -2.39 -10.06
C LYS A 78 19.22 -3.33 -9.16
N ASP A 79 20.52 -3.14 -9.06
CA ASP A 79 21.40 -4.06 -8.34
C ASP A 79 21.85 -3.52 -6.96
N SER A 80 21.53 -2.26 -6.64
CA SER A 80 22.11 -1.57 -5.48
C SER A 80 21.40 -1.82 -4.15
N HIS A 81 20.11 -2.21 -4.17
CA HIS A 81 19.30 -2.37 -2.94
C HIS A 81 18.60 -3.73 -2.90
N PRO A 82 19.37 -4.85 -2.80
CA PRO A 82 18.80 -6.18 -2.70
C PRO A 82 18.10 -6.37 -1.36
N LEU A 83 16.88 -6.92 -1.40
CA LEU A 83 16.13 -7.35 -0.24
C LEU A 83 16.65 -8.70 0.28
N TYR A 84 16.35 -9.00 1.52
CA TYR A 84 16.67 -10.27 2.16
C TYR A 84 15.50 -11.24 2.06
N VAL A 85 15.78 -12.45 1.61
CA VAL A 85 14.80 -13.54 1.65
C VAL A 85 14.70 -14.09 3.08
N ARG A 86 13.49 -14.31 3.55
CA ARG A 86 13.26 -14.93 4.87
C ARG A 86 13.70 -16.41 4.86
N MET A 87 14.28 -16.82 5.97
CA MET A 87 14.79 -18.19 6.14
C MET A 87 13.69 -19.24 6.46
N ASP A 88 12.46 -18.77 6.71
CA ASP A 88 11.32 -19.62 7.07
C ASP A 88 10.60 -20.25 5.87
N GLN A 89 11.17 -20.16 4.68
CA GLN A 89 10.64 -20.68 3.42
C GLN A 89 9.27 -20.10 3.01
N SER A 90 8.87 -18.99 3.59
CA SER A 90 7.63 -18.30 3.21
C SER A 90 7.68 -17.71 1.79
N GLY A 91 8.87 -17.52 1.23
CA GLY A 91 9.07 -16.85 -0.05
C GLY A 91 8.92 -15.34 0.02
N ILE A 92 8.96 -14.77 1.21
CA ILE A 92 8.90 -13.33 1.45
C ILE A 92 10.30 -12.75 1.40
N TRP A 93 10.42 -11.63 0.70
CA TRP A 93 11.61 -10.78 0.59
C TRP A 93 11.33 -9.47 1.30
N GLU A 94 12.23 -9.02 2.15
CA GLU A 94 12.01 -7.85 2.98
C GLU A 94 13.29 -7.10 3.32
N GLY A 95 13.14 -5.86 3.80
CA GLY A 95 14.23 -5.06 4.31
C GLY A 95 13.82 -3.60 4.51
N PHE A 96 14.59 -2.90 5.34
CA PHE A 96 14.44 -1.48 5.58
C PHE A 96 15.48 -0.68 4.80
N ILE A 97 15.06 0.36 4.08
CA ILE A 97 15.92 1.26 3.33
C ILE A 97 15.92 2.62 4.02
N PRO A 98 17.03 2.99 4.67
CA PRO A 98 17.16 4.27 5.35
C PRO A 98 17.12 5.43 4.35
N GLY A 99 16.59 6.57 4.78
CA GLY A 99 16.61 7.82 4.02
C GLY A 99 15.60 7.94 2.89
N VAL A 100 14.90 6.87 2.51
CA VAL A 100 13.81 6.95 1.52
C VAL A 100 12.69 7.84 2.07
N GLN A 101 12.23 8.78 1.24
CA GLN A 101 11.21 9.75 1.62
C GLN A 101 9.84 9.39 1.06
N PRO A 102 8.73 9.84 1.68
CA PRO A 102 7.40 9.79 1.05
C PRO A 102 7.40 10.52 -0.29
N GLY A 103 6.64 10.00 -1.27
CA GLY A 103 6.56 10.55 -2.62
C GLY A 103 7.64 10.04 -3.58
N THR A 104 8.45 9.08 -3.16
CA THR A 104 9.51 8.50 -4.00
C THR A 104 8.96 7.38 -4.87
N SER A 105 9.16 7.47 -6.19
CA SER A 105 8.78 6.41 -7.14
C SER A 105 9.72 5.23 -7.04
N TYR A 106 9.17 4.00 -7.06
CA TYR A 106 9.94 2.76 -6.97
C TYR A 106 9.28 1.59 -7.71
N LYS A 107 10.08 0.57 -7.99
CA LYS A 107 9.67 -0.76 -8.47
C LYS A 107 10.48 -1.86 -7.79
N PHE A 108 10.02 -3.08 -7.92
CA PHE A 108 10.79 -4.27 -7.61
C PHE A 108 11.43 -4.83 -8.89
N HIS A 109 12.71 -5.17 -8.81
CA HIS A 109 13.44 -5.94 -9.82
C HIS A 109 13.62 -7.36 -9.32
N LEU A 110 13.16 -8.33 -10.10
CA LEU A 110 13.17 -9.74 -9.73
C LEU A 110 13.96 -10.57 -10.74
N HIS A 111 14.78 -11.50 -10.23
CA HIS A 111 15.30 -12.59 -11.03
C HIS A 111 14.54 -13.86 -10.69
N GLY A 112 13.99 -14.52 -11.68
CA GLY A 112 13.36 -15.83 -11.56
C GLY A 112 14.26 -16.96 -12.01
N TYR A 113 13.81 -18.17 -11.84
CA TYR A 113 14.50 -19.35 -12.41
C TYR A 113 14.59 -19.25 -13.93
N GLY A 114 15.64 -19.86 -14.51
CA GLY A 114 15.86 -19.84 -15.96
C GLY A 114 16.36 -18.50 -16.52
N GLY A 115 16.85 -17.61 -15.68
CA GLY A 115 17.45 -16.33 -16.09
C GLY A 115 16.44 -15.23 -16.44
N VAL A 116 15.17 -15.42 -16.14
CA VAL A 116 14.13 -14.39 -16.34
C VAL A 116 14.40 -13.21 -15.40
N LYS A 117 14.41 -12.00 -15.97
CA LYS A 117 14.49 -10.74 -15.22
C LYS A 117 13.26 -9.89 -15.52
N ILE A 118 12.63 -9.38 -14.48
CA ILE A 118 11.37 -8.64 -14.61
C ILE A 118 11.29 -7.49 -13.64
N ASP A 119 10.73 -6.36 -14.08
CA ASP A 119 10.42 -5.20 -13.25
C ASP A 119 8.92 -5.17 -12.96
N LYS A 120 8.55 -5.04 -11.71
CA LYS A 120 7.14 -5.00 -11.28
C LYS A 120 6.89 -3.82 -10.34
N GLY A 121 5.71 -3.24 -10.46
CA GLY A 121 5.17 -2.39 -9.40
C GLY A 121 4.80 -3.22 -8.18
N ASP A 122 4.64 -2.55 -7.06
CA ASP A 122 4.28 -3.18 -5.79
C ASP A 122 2.79 -3.53 -5.77
N PRO A 123 2.40 -4.79 -5.58
CA PRO A 123 0.99 -5.18 -5.51
C PRO A 123 0.25 -4.58 -4.29
N TYR A 124 0.99 -4.15 -3.27
CA TYR A 124 0.45 -3.50 -2.08
C TYR A 124 0.70 -1.98 -2.05
N ALA A 125 1.05 -1.38 -3.19
CA ALA A 125 1.27 0.06 -3.26
C ALA A 125 0.01 0.83 -2.86
N GLN A 126 0.19 1.82 -1.97
CA GLN A 126 -0.88 2.72 -1.56
C GLN A 126 -1.03 3.91 -2.52
N PHE A 127 -0.03 4.16 -3.35
CA PHE A 127 -0.03 5.23 -4.34
C PHE A 127 0.77 4.84 -5.59
N TRP A 128 0.38 5.39 -6.75
CA TRP A 128 0.95 5.07 -8.05
C TRP A 128 1.22 6.34 -8.85
N GLU A 129 2.19 6.28 -9.74
CA GLU A 129 2.37 7.34 -10.74
C GLU A 129 1.17 7.42 -11.68
N MET A 130 0.95 8.61 -12.21
CA MET A 130 -0.04 8.83 -13.28
C MET A 130 0.44 8.18 -14.58
N ARG A 131 -0.49 7.59 -15.33
CA ARG A 131 -0.20 7.05 -16.67
C ARG A 131 0.40 8.12 -17.57
N PRO A 132 1.38 7.79 -18.42
CA PRO A 132 1.85 6.44 -18.83
C PRO A 132 2.88 5.79 -17.90
N HIS A 133 3.29 6.46 -16.83
CA HIS A 133 4.21 5.91 -15.85
C HIS A 133 3.57 4.74 -15.07
N THR A 134 4.40 3.84 -14.55
CA THR A 134 3.95 2.58 -13.95
C THR A 134 4.67 2.22 -12.66
N ALA A 135 5.34 3.18 -12.03
CA ALA A 135 5.97 2.93 -10.75
C ALA A 135 4.98 3.09 -9.60
N SER A 136 5.21 2.35 -8.54
CA SER A 136 4.60 2.59 -7.24
C SER A 136 5.27 3.79 -6.57
N VAL A 137 4.57 4.45 -5.67
CA VAL A 137 5.09 5.63 -4.95
C VAL A 137 4.99 5.37 -3.46
N THR A 138 6.09 5.61 -2.74
CA THR A 138 6.10 5.55 -1.28
C THR A 138 5.12 6.57 -0.71
N TYR A 139 4.22 6.13 0.15
CA TYR A 139 3.13 6.98 0.63
C TYR A 139 3.00 6.90 2.15
N LYS A 140 2.65 8.02 2.76
CA LYS A 140 2.19 8.10 4.13
C LYS A 140 0.94 8.97 4.16
N SER A 141 -0.18 8.38 4.54
CA SER A 141 -1.41 9.13 4.72
C SER A 141 -1.25 10.15 5.85
N SER A 142 -1.60 11.39 5.58
CA SER A 142 -1.78 12.43 6.58
C SER A 142 -3.25 12.62 6.98
N TYR A 143 -4.15 11.82 6.42
CA TYR A 143 -5.58 11.91 6.70
C TYR A 143 -5.90 11.42 8.11
N HIS A 144 -6.63 12.24 8.85
CA HIS A 144 -7.12 11.89 10.17
C HIS A 144 -8.60 11.54 10.10
N TRP A 145 -8.90 10.27 10.35
CA TRP A 145 -10.28 9.78 10.38
C TRP A 145 -11.04 10.38 11.57
N ASN A 146 -12.19 10.99 11.31
CA ASN A 146 -13.10 11.52 12.32
C ASN A 146 -14.45 10.79 12.30
N ASP A 147 -14.40 9.49 12.15
CA ASP A 147 -15.56 8.61 11.95
C ASP A 147 -15.92 7.74 13.16
N HIS A 148 -15.36 8.02 14.33
CA HIS A 148 -15.57 7.24 15.56
C HIS A 148 -17.06 7.06 15.92
N ALA A 149 -17.88 8.09 15.71
CA ALA A 149 -19.33 8.01 15.96
C ALA A 149 -19.99 7.02 15.00
N TRP A 150 -19.66 7.10 13.71
CA TRP A 150 -20.12 6.16 12.68
C TRP A 150 -19.69 4.73 13.00
N MET A 151 -18.43 4.52 13.29
CA MET A 151 -17.86 3.19 13.58
C MET A 151 -18.53 2.50 14.78
N ARG A 152 -18.95 3.25 15.79
CA ARG A 152 -19.73 2.71 16.93
C ARG A 152 -21.14 2.27 16.53
N HIS A 153 -21.75 2.98 15.60
CA HIS A 153 -23.17 2.78 15.25
C HIS A 153 -23.36 1.99 13.96
N ARG A 154 -22.32 1.82 13.10
CA ARG A 154 -22.44 1.19 11.78
C ARG A 154 -23.05 -0.21 11.82
N LYS A 155 -22.74 -1.01 12.85
CA LYS A 155 -23.27 -2.37 12.99
C LYS A 155 -24.79 -2.38 13.11
N LYS A 156 -25.38 -1.36 13.73
CA LYS A 156 -26.84 -1.21 13.84
C LYS A 156 -27.45 -0.72 12.52
N HIS A 157 -26.78 0.22 11.85
CA HIS A 157 -27.27 0.77 10.58
C HIS A 157 -27.15 -0.20 9.41
N ASN A 158 -26.08 -1.00 9.37
CA ASN A 158 -25.80 -1.99 8.31
C ASN A 158 -26.20 -3.41 8.76
N ASN A 159 -27.26 -3.54 9.57
CA ASN A 159 -27.78 -4.84 9.94
C ASN A 159 -28.40 -5.52 8.71
N MET A 160 -28.30 -6.85 8.62
CA MET A 160 -28.86 -7.63 7.51
C MET A 160 -30.38 -7.52 7.41
N ASP A 161 -31.05 -7.18 8.52
CA ASP A 161 -32.51 -6.96 8.60
C ASP A 161 -32.92 -5.50 8.29
N ALA A 162 -31.95 -4.60 8.06
CA ALA A 162 -32.24 -3.21 7.74
C ALA A 162 -32.62 -3.05 6.27
N PRO A 163 -33.54 -2.14 5.92
CA PRO A 163 -33.85 -1.83 4.54
C PRO A 163 -32.65 -1.19 3.85
N TRP A 164 -32.40 -1.60 2.60
CA TRP A 164 -31.32 -1.07 1.77
C TRP A 164 -31.90 -0.31 0.59
N SER A 165 -31.32 0.87 0.33
CA SER A 165 -31.55 1.65 -0.88
C SER A 165 -30.17 2.15 -1.33
N VAL A 166 -29.70 1.66 -2.48
CA VAL A 166 -28.37 1.95 -3.03
C VAL A 166 -28.51 2.95 -4.16
N TYR A 167 -27.72 4.01 -4.12
CA TYR A 167 -27.56 4.92 -5.24
C TYR A 167 -26.22 4.64 -5.93
N GLU A 168 -26.28 4.03 -7.10
CA GLU A 168 -25.11 3.82 -7.96
C GLU A 168 -24.82 5.11 -8.74
N VAL A 169 -23.58 5.59 -8.71
CA VAL A 169 -23.20 6.84 -9.36
C VAL A 169 -21.80 6.78 -9.94
N HIS A 170 -21.69 7.21 -11.20
CA HIS A 170 -20.42 7.41 -11.86
C HIS A 170 -20.02 8.89 -11.75
N LEU A 171 -19.06 9.22 -10.88
CA LEU A 171 -18.70 10.60 -10.54
C LEU A 171 -18.31 11.44 -11.75
N ALA A 172 -17.61 10.86 -12.72
CA ALA A 172 -17.17 11.60 -13.90
C ALA A 172 -18.31 12.09 -14.80
N SER A 173 -19.52 11.48 -14.70
CA SER A 173 -20.67 11.84 -15.51
C SER A 173 -21.87 12.39 -14.73
N TRP A 174 -21.89 12.22 -13.40
CA TRP A 174 -23.02 12.62 -12.54
C TRP A 174 -23.32 14.11 -12.57
N MET A 175 -22.27 14.93 -12.50
CA MET A 175 -22.34 16.37 -12.71
C MET A 175 -21.09 16.79 -13.47
N ARG A 176 -21.23 17.38 -14.64
CA ARG A 176 -20.08 17.88 -15.42
C ARG A 176 -19.96 19.39 -15.26
N PRO A 177 -18.73 19.92 -15.04
CA PRO A 177 -18.51 21.36 -14.98
C PRO A 177 -18.80 22.02 -16.34
N ASP A 178 -18.46 21.34 -17.43
CA ASP A 178 -18.71 21.77 -18.80
C ASP A 178 -19.24 20.58 -19.63
N PRO A 179 -20.52 20.56 -20.01
CA PRO A 179 -21.07 19.51 -20.84
C PRO A 179 -20.45 19.39 -22.24
N SER A 180 -19.81 20.45 -22.72
CA SER A 180 -19.15 20.50 -24.04
C SER A 180 -17.69 19.99 -24.01
N ASN A 181 -17.10 19.86 -22.83
CA ASN A 181 -15.71 19.40 -22.65
C ASN A 181 -15.65 18.15 -21.77
N GLU A 182 -15.42 17.00 -22.39
CA GLU A 182 -15.36 15.70 -21.71
C GLU A 182 -14.11 15.49 -20.87
N GLU A 183 -13.09 16.32 -21.02
CA GLU A 183 -11.82 16.19 -20.29
C GLU A 183 -11.80 16.98 -18.97
N VAL A 184 -12.84 17.76 -18.68
CA VAL A 184 -12.94 18.54 -17.45
C VAL A 184 -13.82 17.83 -16.43
N TYR A 185 -13.29 17.58 -15.26
CA TYR A 185 -13.96 16.91 -14.15
C TYR A 185 -13.94 17.76 -12.89
N HIS A 186 -14.95 17.61 -12.05
CA HIS A 186 -14.92 18.18 -10.70
C HIS A 186 -13.95 17.41 -9.79
N SER A 187 -13.46 18.08 -8.75
CA SER A 187 -12.68 17.42 -7.68
C SER A 187 -13.56 16.53 -6.80
N TYR A 188 -12.93 15.61 -6.06
CA TYR A 188 -13.65 14.77 -5.10
C TYR A 188 -14.30 15.59 -3.97
N GLU A 189 -13.70 16.71 -3.56
CA GLU A 189 -14.27 17.62 -2.57
C GLU A 189 -15.61 18.20 -3.03
N PHE A 190 -15.70 18.58 -4.32
CA PHE A 190 -16.96 19.06 -4.90
C PHE A 190 -18.07 18.01 -4.77
N PHE A 191 -17.76 16.74 -5.04
CA PHE A 191 -18.75 15.67 -4.94
C PHE A 191 -19.10 15.35 -3.48
N THR A 192 -18.17 15.45 -2.56
CA THR A 192 -18.41 15.13 -1.15
C THR A 192 -19.62 15.87 -0.61
N ASP A 193 -19.67 17.19 -0.78
CA ASP A 193 -20.78 17.99 -0.25
C ASP A 193 -22.09 17.75 -1.01
N ARG A 194 -22.04 17.72 -2.32
CA ARG A 194 -23.25 17.64 -3.16
C ARG A 194 -23.86 16.25 -3.18
N LEU A 195 -23.04 15.22 -3.30
CA LEU A 195 -23.53 13.84 -3.34
C LEU A 195 -24.09 13.44 -1.97
N VAL A 196 -23.42 13.77 -0.88
CA VAL A 196 -23.91 13.48 0.48
C VAL A 196 -25.25 14.16 0.73
N HIS A 197 -25.38 15.44 0.38
CA HIS A 197 -26.65 16.17 0.53
C HIS A 197 -27.77 15.50 -0.30
N TYR A 198 -27.52 15.22 -1.57
CA TYR A 198 -28.49 14.58 -2.46
C TYR A 198 -28.96 13.22 -1.96
N VAL A 199 -28.04 12.34 -1.59
CA VAL A 199 -28.43 10.98 -1.14
C VAL A 199 -29.18 11.01 0.21
N GLN A 200 -28.86 11.97 1.08
CA GLN A 200 -29.60 12.19 2.33
C GLN A 200 -31.01 12.70 2.07
N GLU A 201 -31.17 13.70 1.20
CA GLU A 201 -32.48 14.27 0.83
C GLU A 201 -33.37 13.22 0.17
N MET A 202 -32.79 12.40 -0.71
CA MET A 202 -33.50 11.33 -1.41
C MET A 202 -33.75 10.07 -0.57
N GLY A 203 -33.16 9.98 0.62
CA GLY A 203 -33.33 8.86 1.56
C GLY A 203 -32.58 7.58 1.17
N PHE A 204 -31.53 7.68 0.36
CA PHE A 204 -30.66 6.53 0.09
C PHE A 204 -29.83 6.14 1.32
N THR A 205 -29.66 4.84 1.52
CA THR A 205 -28.88 4.30 2.66
C THR A 205 -27.44 4.04 2.30
N HIS A 206 -27.13 3.79 1.04
CA HIS A 206 -25.81 3.43 0.52
C HIS A 206 -25.54 4.16 -0.80
N VAL A 207 -24.27 4.36 -1.08
CA VAL A 207 -23.77 4.87 -2.35
C VAL A 207 -22.75 3.87 -2.90
N GLU A 208 -22.86 3.57 -4.18
CA GLU A 208 -21.88 2.80 -4.95
C GLU A 208 -21.19 3.75 -5.93
N LEU A 209 -19.82 3.84 -5.84
CA LEU A 209 -18.98 4.74 -6.63
C LEU A 209 -18.17 3.98 -7.67
#